data_e42366476d26807dd80649c5d4691a29
#
_entry.id   e42366476d26807dd80649c5d4691a29
#
_cell.length_a   1.000
_cell.length_b   1.000
_cell.length_c   1.000
_cell.angle_alpha   90.00
_cell.angle_beta   90.00
_cell.angle_gamma   90.00
#
_symmetry.space_group_name_H-M   'P 1'
#
loop_
_entity.id
_entity.type
_entity.pdbx_description
1 polymer ?
#
loop_
_entity_poly.entity_id
_entity_poly.type
_entity_poly.pdbx_seq_one_letter_code
_entity_poly.pdbx_strand_id
1 'polypeptide(L)'
;MAKRLRFAVVTPLNHRVVLTRDRWREIVRYKHPALTGHDGDVQDCLRDPDRIRASVKDPSTHLYYRTLAHCILCVVVGGEDPQQRFVVTAYFTQGLKTGQDLWKK
;
A
#
# COMPACT_ATOMS: atom_id res chain seq x y z
N MET A 1 -4.11 17.37 -17.31
CA MET A 1 -5.27 16.49 -17.09
C MET A 1 -5.14 15.77 -15.77
N ALA A 2 -6.22 15.68 -15.03
CA ALA A 2 -6.23 14.92 -13.79
C ALA A 2 -6.14 13.42 -14.10
N LYS A 3 -5.29 12.70 -13.36
CA LYS A 3 -5.22 11.25 -13.46
C LYS A 3 -6.47 10.63 -12.85
N ARG A 4 -6.99 9.60 -13.49
CA ARG A 4 -8.13 8.87 -12.96
C ARG A 4 -7.71 8.04 -11.75
N LEU A 5 -8.43 8.20 -10.67
CA LEU A 5 -8.20 7.42 -9.47
C LEU A 5 -8.96 6.10 -9.52
N ARG A 6 -8.31 5.03 -9.09
CA ARG A 6 -9.02 3.81 -8.75
C ARG A 6 -9.65 3.95 -7.37
N PHE A 7 -8.91 4.54 -6.43
CA PHE A 7 -9.46 4.92 -5.13
C PHE A 7 -8.56 5.95 -4.45
N ALA A 8 -9.12 6.59 -3.41
CA ALA A 8 -8.38 7.41 -2.46
C ALA A 8 -8.92 7.05 -1.07
N VAL A 9 -8.02 6.84 -0.11
CA VAL A 9 -8.39 6.47 1.26
C VAL A 9 -7.55 7.25 2.26
N VAL A 10 -8.06 7.36 3.49
CA VAL A 10 -7.33 7.92 4.62
C VAL A 10 -6.91 6.75 5.52
N THR A 11 -5.62 6.70 5.85
CA THR A 11 -5.04 5.63 6.64
C THR A 11 -5.07 5.95 8.15
N PRO A 12 -4.74 4.97 9.03
CA PRO A 12 -4.65 5.24 10.47
C PRO A 12 -3.62 6.30 10.86
N LEU A 13 -2.64 6.59 9.98
CA LEU A 13 -1.69 7.69 10.17
C LEU A 13 -2.29 9.05 9.78
N ASN A 14 -3.56 9.09 9.39
CA ASN A 14 -4.23 10.27 8.87
C ASN A 14 -3.58 10.78 7.58
N HIS A 15 -3.04 9.86 6.79
CA HIS A 15 -2.49 10.17 5.48
C HIS A 15 -3.50 9.84 4.40
N ARG A 16 -3.62 10.73 3.41
CA ARG A 16 -4.44 10.45 2.23
C ARG A 16 -3.57 9.73 1.20
N VAL A 17 -4.00 8.53 0.81
CA VAL A 17 -3.27 7.69 -0.16
C VAL A 17 -4.16 7.43 -1.36
N VAL A 18 -3.62 7.65 -2.54
CA VAL A 18 -4.33 7.42 -3.80
C VAL A 18 -3.71 6.27 -4.58
N LEU A 19 -4.54 5.56 -5.32
CA LEU A 19 -4.11 4.61 -6.35
C LEU A 19 -4.75 5.03 -7.66
N THR A 20 -3.93 5.34 -8.67
CA THR A 20 -4.42 5.64 -10.00
C THR A 20 -4.72 4.36 -10.77
N ARG A 21 -5.61 4.44 -11.77
CA ARG A 21 -5.92 3.32 -12.65
C ARG A 21 -4.68 2.85 -13.42
N ASP A 22 -3.87 3.78 -13.88
CA ASP A 22 -2.65 3.47 -14.62
C ASP A 22 -1.63 2.74 -13.76
N ARG A 23 -1.46 3.19 -12.51
CA ARG A 23 -0.55 2.52 -11.58
C ARG A 23 -1.02 1.11 -11.28
N TRP A 24 -2.32 0.91 -11.03
CA TRP A 24 -2.87 -0.41 -10.77
C TRP A 24 -2.66 -1.35 -11.96
N ARG A 25 -2.92 -0.87 -13.17
CA ARG A 25 -2.68 -1.64 -14.39
C ARG A 25 -1.22 -2.06 -14.51
N GLU A 26 -0.30 -1.14 -14.24
CA GLU A 26 1.15 -1.42 -14.26
C GLU A 26 1.54 -2.50 -13.24
N ILE A 27 1.00 -2.40 -12.02
CA ILE A 27 1.28 -3.37 -10.96
C ILE A 27 0.83 -4.77 -11.38
N VAL A 28 -0.42 -4.93 -11.78
CA VAL A 28 -0.98 -6.25 -12.08
C VAL A 28 -0.47 -6.83 -13.40
N ARG A 29 -0.09 -5.99 -14.35
CA ARG A 29 0.35 -6.44 -15.66
C ARG A 29 1.82 -6.83 -15.68
N TYR A 30 2.68 -6.06 -15.03
CA TYR A 30 4.12 -6.20 -15.17
C TYR A 30 4.86 -6.61 -13.91
N LYS A 31 4.35 -6.27 -12.73
CA LYS A 31 5.07 -6.50 -11.48
C LYS A 31 4.53 -7.68 -10.69
N HIS A 32 3.23 -7.70 -10.43
CA HIS A 32 2.62 -8.67 -9.53
C HIS A 32 1.26 -9.13 -10.06
N PRO A 33 1.23 -9.99 -11.10
CA PRO A 33 -0.04 -10.45 -11.68
C PRO A 33 -0.98 -11.15 -10.71
N ALA A 34 -0.43 -11.73 -9.62
CA ALA A 34 -1.24 -12.38 -8.59
C ALA A 34 -2.21 -11.42 -7.89
N LEU A 35 -1.97 -10.10 -7.99
CA LEU A 35 -2.86 -9.10 -7.42
C LEU A 35 -4.11 -8.81 -8.26
N THR A 36 -4.22 -9.39 -9.45
CA THR A 36 -5.40 -9.19 -10.29
C THR A 36 -6.68 -9.51 -9.51
N GLY A 37 -7.62 -8.56 -9.45
CA GLY A 37 -8.86 -8.71 -8.70
C GLY A 37 -8.74 -8.39 -7.20
N HIS A 38 -7.54 -8.07 -6.71
CA HIS A 38 -7.30 -7.79 -5.29
C HIS A 38 -7.22 -6.30 -4.94
N ASP A 39 -7.70 -5.42 -5.80
CA ASP A 39 -7.69 -3.97 -5.52
C ASP A 39 -8.53 -3.60 -4.28
N GLY A 40 -9.61 -4.34 -4.02
CA GLY A 40 -10.37 -4.17 -2.78
C GLY A 40 -9.54 -4.50 -1.54
N ASP A 41 -8.73 -5.57 -1.60
CA ASP A 41 -7.83 -5.94 -0.50
C ASP A 41 -6.75 -4.90 -0.29
N VAL A 42 -6.22 -4.30 -1.35
CA VAL A 42 -5.25 -3.21 -1.27
C VAL A 42 -5.87 -2.01 -0.55
N GLN A 43 -7.10 -1.66 -0.92
CA GLN A 43 -7.84 -0.57 -0.29
C GLN A 43 -8.06 -0.83 1.21
N ASP A 44 -8.49 -2.05 1.55
CA ASP A 44 -8.72 -2.45 2.95
C ASP A 44 -7.41 -2.46 3.74
N CYS A 45 -6.31 -2.87 3.13
CA CYS A 45 -5.00 -2.85 3.75
C CYS A 45 -4.58 -1.43 4.15
N LEU A 46 -4.91 -0.44 3.34
CA LEU A 46 -4.61 0.96 3.64
C LEU A 46 -5.52 1.55 4.71
N ARG A 47 -6.81 1.16 4.71
CA ARG A 47 -7.77 1.65 5.71
C ARG A 47 -7.60 0.99 7.07
N ASP A 48 -7.35 -0.31 7.06
CA ASP A 48 -7.36 -1.15 8.27
C ASP A 48 -6.20 -2.14 8.22
N PRO A 49 -4.95 -1.64 8.26
CA PRO A 49 -3.78 -2.51 8.28
C PRO A 49 -3.61 -3.18 9.64
N ASP A 50 -2.85 -4.27 9.66
CA ASP A 50 -2.40 -4.88 10.91
C ASP A 50 -1.17 -4.15 11.45
N ARG A 51 -0.35 -3.60 10.55
CA ARG A 51 0.88 -2.90 10.92
C ARG A 51 1.31 -1.95 9.80
N ILE A 52 1.96 -0.86 10.19
CA ILE A 52 2.60 0.07 9.25
C ILE A 52 4.04 0.26 9.70
N ARG A 53 4.99 0.07 8.79
CA ARG A 53 6.43 0.27 9.05
C ARG A 53 7.01 1.29 8.09
N ALA A 54 8.02 2.04 8.58
CA ALA A 54 8.87 2.83 7.70
C ALA A 54 9.92 1.92 7.07
N SER A 55 10.17 2.09 5.76
CA SER A 55 11.23 1.35 5.08
C SER A 55 12.60 1.76 5.63
N VAL A 56 13.49 0.78 5.80
CA VAL A 56 14.86 1.05 6.25
C VAL A 56 15.63 1.88 5.20
N LYS A 57 15.42 1.57 3.93
CA LYS A 57 16.13 2.26 2.83
C LYS A 57 15.68 3.69 2.63
N ASP A 58 14.37 3.93 2.82
CA ASP A 58 13.76 5.24 2.63
C ASP A 58 12.63 5.41 3.64
N PRO A 59 12.89 6.06 4.78
CA PRO A 59 11.89 6.20 5.84
C PRO A 59 10.62 6.94 5.43
N SER A 60 10.64 7.69 4.33
CA SER A 60 9.43 8.31 3.79
C SER A 60 8.53 7.31 3.06
N THR A 61 9.07 6.14 2.71
CA THR A 61 8.31 5.04 2.12
C THR A 61 7.73 4.20 3.25
N HIS A 62 6.41 4.00 3.22
CA HIS A 62 5.70 3.24 4.24
C HIS A 62 5.21 1.90 3.69
N LEU A 63 5.32 0.88 4.54
CA LEU A 63 4.90 -0.49 4.22
C LEU A 63 3.68 -0.80 5.07
N TYR A 64 2.53 -0.94 4.41
CA TYR A 64 1.26 -1.29 5.05
C TYR A 64 1.06 -2.80 4.91
N TYR A 65 0.81 -3.46 6.02
CA TYR A 65 0.65 -4.92 6.06
C TYR A 65 -0.73 -5.30 6.56
N ARG A 66 -1.35 -6.26 5.89
CA ARG A 66 -2.60 -6.86 6.34
C ARG A 66 -2.54 -8.37 6.11
N THR A 67 -2.84 -9.13 7.16
CA THR A 67 -2.89 -10.59 7.08
C THR A 67 -4.16 -11.02 6.36
N LEU A 68 -4.01 -11.86 5.35
CA LEU A 68 -5.09 -12.54 4.65
C LEU A 68 -5.11 -14.01 5.05
N ALA A 69 -6.01 -14.81 4.44
CA ALA A 69 -6.21 -16.19 4.84
C ALA A 69 -4.93 -17.06 4.73
N HIS A 70 -4.12 -16.83 3.70
CA HIS A 70 -2.95 -17.69 3.41
C HIS A 70 -1.63 -16.93 3.27
N CYS A 71 -1.66 -15.63 3.39
CA CYS A 71 -0.48 -14.80 3.17
C CYS A 71 -0.68 -13.42 3.79
N ILE A 72 0.34 -12.59 3.66
CA ILE A 72 0.30 -11.20 4.09
C ILE A 72 0.30 -10.33 2.82
N LEU A 73 -0.58 -9.35 2.77
CA LEU A 73 -0.54 -8.33 1.72
C LEU A 73 0.29 -7.16 2.22
N CYS A 74 1.28 -6.76 1.41
CA CYS A 74 2.07 -5.55 1.65
C CYS A 74 1.75 -4.52 0.59
N VAL A 75 1.38 -3.31 1.01
CA VAL A 75 1.16 -2.17 0.12
C VAL A 75 2.25 -1.13 0.40
N VAL A 76 3.03 -0.81 -0.62
CA VAL A 76 4.14 0.14 -0.52
C VAL A 76 3.63 1.52 -0.92
N VAL A 77 3.77 2.48 -0.01
CA VAL A 77 3.27 3.85 -0.19
C VAL A 77 4.43 4.83 -0.18
N GLY A 78 4.48 5.68 -1.20
CA GLY A 78 5.48 6.73 -1.34
C GLY A 78 4.88 8.12 -1.21
N GLY A 79 5.73 9.14 -1.37
CA GLY A 79 5.38 10.55 -1.24
C GLY A 79 5.73 11.09 0.14
N GLU A 80 5.92 12.41 0.21
CA GLU A 80 6.29 13.07 1.47
C GLU A 80 5.12 13.83 2.10
N ASP A 81 4.23 14.38 1.25
CA ASP A 81 3.08 15.14 1.72
C ASP A 81 1.99 14.20 2.23
N PRO A 82 1.59 14.28 3.52
CA PRO A 82 0.54 13.41 4.08
C PRO A 82 -0.79 13.48 3.34
N GLN A 83 -1.06 14.54 2.61
CA GLN A 83 -2.30 14.71 1.85
C GLN A 83 -2.18 14.27 0.38
N GLN A 84 -0.99 13.86 -0.06
CA GLN A 84 -0.72 13.51 -1.45
C GLN A 84 0.20 12.29 -1.55
N ARG A 85 -0.08 11.27 -0.76
CA ARG A 85 0.67 10.02 -0.84
C ARG A 85 0.05 9.10 -1.90
N PHE A 86 0.83 8.15 -2.39
CA PHE A 86 0.39 7.28 -3.47
C PHE A 86 0.93 5.86 -3.31
N VAL A 87 0.19 4.90 -3.86
CA VAL A 87 0.65 3.51 -3.92
C VAL A 87 1.75 3.39 -4.97
N VAL A 88 2.92 2.91 -4.55
CA VAL A 88 4.04 2.61 -5.44
C VAL A 88 3.86 1.22 -6.04
N THR A 89 3.61 0.24 -5.19
CA THR A 89 3.37 -1.15 -5.59
C THR A 89 2.69 -1.89 -4.43
N ALA A 90 2.33 -3.14 -4.68
CA ALA A 90 1.83 -4.04 -3.66
C ALA A 90 2.23 -5.46 -4.03
N TYR A 91 2.31 -6.34 -3.03
CA TYR A 91 2.67 -7.75 -3.28
C TYR A 91 2.23 -8.62 -2.11
N PHE A 92 2.12 -9.92 -2.37
CA PHE A 92 1.90 -10.91 -1.33
C PHE A 92 3.24 -11.40 -0.78
N THR A 93 3.29 -11.64 0.53
CA THR A 93 4.49 -12.08 1.22
C THR A 93 4.14 -13.00 2.38
N GLN A 94 5.15 -13.68 2.92
CA GLN A 94 4.98 -14.53 4.11
C GLN A 94 5.59 -13.90 5.36
N GLY A 95 6.28 -12.77 5.23
CA GLY A 95 6.91 -12.10 6.37
C GLY A 95 7.01 -10.60 6.16
N LEU A 96 7.32 -9.90 7.24
CA LEU A 96 7.46 -8.45 7.24
C LEU A 96 8.93 -8.07 7.08
N LYS A 97 9.19 -7.03 6.28
CA LYS A 97 10.52 -6.47 6.17
C LYS A 97 10.89 -5.72 7.45
N THR A 98 12.17 -5.74 7.80
CA THR A 98 12.69 -4.95 8.91
C THR A 98 12.39 -3.47 8.70
N GLY A 99 12.02 -2.77 9.77
CA GLY A 99 11.72 -1.35 9.72
C GLY A 99 11.13 -0.89 11.04
N GLN A 100 11.01 0.41 11.19
CA GLN A 100 10.42 1.00 12.37
C GLN A 100 8.90 0.92 12.30
N ASP A 101 8.26 0.41 13.35
CA ASP A 101 6.81 0.40 13.44
C ASP A 101 6.31 1.84 13.62
N LEU A 102 5.45 2.28 12.71
CA LEU A 102 4.78 3.58 12.77
C LEU A 102 3.38 3.46 13.36
N TRP A 103 2.77 2.29 13.20
CA TRP A 103 1.44 1.99 13.70
C TRP A 103 1.28 0.49 13.82
N LYS A 104 0.57 0.07 14.84
CA LYS A 104 0.31 -1.35 15.12
C LYS A 104 -1.10 -1.50 15.66
N LYS A 105 -1.83 -2.43 15.10
CA LYS A 105 -3.19 -2.75 15.52
C LYS A 105 -3.23 -3.36 16.93
#